data_0722d390998231323baca6fa4f131aa4
#
_entry.id   0722d390998231323baca6fa4f131aa4
#
_cell.length_a   1.000
_cell.length_b   1.000
_cell.length_c   1.000
_cell.angle_alpha   90.00
_cell.angle_beta   90.00
_cell.angle_gamma   90.00
#
_symmetry.space_group_name_H-M   'P 1'
#
loop_
_entity.id
_entity.type
_entity.pdbx_description
1 polymer ?
#
loop_
_entity_poly.entity_id
_entity_poly.type
_entity_poly.pdbx_seq_one_letter_code
_entity_poly.pdbx_strand_id
1 'polypeptide(L)'
;QIKAYGKDPRKFSDKYDERIKDTPWFAFNITSMGIDAYVAYLTDFIKKRLPGNFYHLCVPLSGLLYDPTFPPGTGRFELYDKDGNKTEEITTPIEMFTVGASGYRVYGGGHVIFPNHHNVCVTPKLGLLRLMLENHHFVDGSFGPDLATLHTAEKIKIYYDKPIIMETDGETMLLVPEHFPLIMERTEPCIRILESDNQTIDKGTVRAE
;
A
#
# COMPACT_ATOMS: atom_id res chain seq x y z
N GLN A 1 -6.47 12.56 0.71
CA GLN A 1 -5.70 12.18 -0.47
C GLN A 1 -4.23 12.03 -0.12
N ILE A 2 -3.56 11.10 -0.74
CA ILE A 2 -2.12 10.90 -0.66
C ILE A 2 -1.54 11.33 -2.00
N LYS A 3 -0.46 12.12 -1.95
CA LYS A 3 0.34 12.49 -3.11
C LYS A 3 1.69 11.80 -3.02
N ALA A 4 2.05 11.02 -4.03
CA ALA A 4 3.32 10.32 -4.12
C ALA A 4 4.16 10.86 -5.29
N TYR A 5 5.42 11.13 -5.04
CA TYR A 5 6.35 11.65 -6.06
C TYR A 5 7.81 11.34 -5.73
N GLY A 6 8.63 11.18 -6.74
CA GLY A 6 10.06 11.03 -6.59
C GLY A 6 10.80 12.37 -6.45
N LYS A 7 12.06 12.31 -6.08
CA LYS A 7 12.91 13.49 -5.87
C LYS A 7 13.08 14.35 -7.13
N ASP A 8 13.17 13.72 -8.30
CA ASP A 8 13.26 14.39 -9.58
C ASP A 8 12.32 13.75 -10.59
N PRO A 9 11.13 14.33 -10.81
CA PRO A 9 10.13 13.77 -11.72
C PRO A 9 10.63 13.62 -13.16
N ARG A 10 11.63 14.39 -13.59
CA ARG A 10 12.20 14.29 -14.94
C ARG A 10 13.07 13.05 -15.16
N LYS A 11 13.47 12.37 -14.09
CA LYS A 11 14.20 11.09 -14.16
C LYS A 11 13.29 9.87 -14.34
N PHE A 12 11.99 10.05 -14.17
CA PHE A 12 11.00 9.03 -14.47
C PHE A 12 10.86 8.93 -16.00
N SER A 13 11.73 8.16 -16.60
CA SER A 13 11.80 8.08 -18.06
C SER A 13 11.01 6.89 -18.58
N ASP A 14 10.65 6.97 -19.85
CA ASP A 14 9.98 6.01 -20.71
C ASP A 14 10.51 4.57 -20.65
N LYS A 15 11.68 4.38 -20.03
CA LYS A 15 12.41 3.12 -20.03
C LYS A 15 11.75 2.04 -19.17
N TYR A 16 10.99 2.42 -18.15
CA TYR A 16 10.50 1.47 -17.15
C TYR A 16 8.98 1.27 -17.19
N ASP A 17 8.20 2.33 -17.08
CA ASP A 17 6.74 2.27 -17.09
C ASP A 17 6.18 3.63 -17.56
N GLU A 18 5.27 3.61 -18.55
CA GLU A 18 4.67 4.85 -19.06
C GLU A 18 3.88 5.61 -18.01
N ARG A 19 3.30 4.91 -17.02
CA ARG A 19 2.54 5.51 -15.92
C ARG A 19 3.40 6.37 -15.01
N ILE A 20 4.71 6.14 -14.97
CA ILE A 20 5.66 6.93 -14.17
C ILE A 20 5.80 8.36 -14.71
N LYS A 21 5.44 8.61 -15.96
CA LYS A 21 5.46 9.96 -16.56
C LYS A 21 4.46 10.91 -15.91
N ASP A 22 3.36 10.39 -15.38
CA ASP A 22 2.24 11.16 -14.85
C ASP A 22 2.42 11.54 -13.36
N THR A 23 3.66 11.63 -12.90
CA THR A 23 3.95 12.06 -11.51
C THR A 23 3.59 13.55 -11.31
N PRO A 24 3.04 13.96 -10.15
CA PRO A 24 2.76 13.11 -8.99
C PRO A 24 1.53 12.22 -9.14
N TRP A 25 1.55 11.04 -8.51
CA TRP A 25 0.38 10.17 -8.42
C TRP A 25 -0.45 10.51 -7.20
N PHE A 26 -1.75 10.29 -7.29
CA PHE A 26 -2.69 10.59 -6.22
C PHE A 26 -3.51 9.34 -5.87
N ALA A 27 -3.53 9.01 -4.57
CA ALA A 27 -4.43 8.01 -4.02
C ALA A 27 -5.49 8.67 -3.14
N PHE A 28 -6.73 8.30 -3.32
CA PHE A 28 -7.86 8.79 -2.52
C PHE A 28 -8.13 7.90 -1.31
N ASN A 29 -7.78 6.64 -1.42
CA ASN A 29 -7.97 5.66 -0.37
C ASN A 29 -6.64 5.19 0.20
N ILE A 30 -5.82 4.54 -0.63
CA ILE A 30 -4.63 3.83 -0.16
C ILE A 30 -3.55 3.79 -1.26
N THR A 31 -2.31 3.72 -0.82
CA THR A 31 -1.17 3.36 -1.68
C THR A 31 -0.32 2.33 -0.95
N SER A 32 0.20 1.35 -1.67
CA SER A 32 1.05 0.32 -1.08
C SER A 32 2.24 -0.05 -1.96
N MET A 33 3.24 -0.65 -1.35
CA MET A 33 4.43 -1.20 -2.00
C MET A 33 4.63 -2.63 -1.48
N GLY A 34 5.05 -3.53 -2.36
CA GLY A 34 5.38 -4.90 -1.99
C GLY A 34 4.35 -5.92 -2.45
N ILE A 35 4.14 -6.96 -1.64
CA ILE A 35 3.33 -8.13 -2.04
C ILE A 35 1.89 -7.76 -2.38
N ASP A 36 1.32 -6.80 -1.70
CA ASP A 36 -0.05 -6.37 -1.91
C ASP A 36 -0.23 -5.67 -3.28
N ALA A 37 0.68 -4.75 -3.62
CA ALA A 37 0.74 -4.17 -4.95
C ALA A 37 0.97 -5.25 -6.04
N TYR A 38 1.69 -6.32 -5.71
CA TYR A 38 1.87 -7.45 -6.61
C TYR A 38 0.60 -8.27 -6.80
N VAL A 39 -0.25 -8.41 -5.77
CA VAL A 39 -1.59 -9.02 -5.92
C VAL A 39 -2.43 -8.24 -6.93
N ALA A 40 -2.44 -6.92 -6.84
CA ALA A 40 -3.13 -6.04 -7.78
C ALA A 40 -2.58 -6.21 -9.21
N TYR A 41 -1.26 -6.18 -9.37
CA TYR A 41 -0.58 -6.40 -10.64
C TYR A 41 -0.93 -7.77 -11.26
N LEU A 42 -0.86 -8.85 -10.47
CA LEU A 42 -1.16 -10.20 -10.94
C LEU A 42 -2.64 -10.34 -11.32
N THR A 43 -3.53 -9.72 -10.55
CA THR A 43 -4.96 -9.69 -10.83
C THR A 43 -5.24 -9.03 -12.17
N ASP A 44 -4.65 -7.89 -12.44
CA ASP A 44 -4.77 -7.18 -13.72
C ASP A 44 -4.21 -7.98 -14.90
N PHE A 45 -3.07 -8.62 -14.68
CA PHE A 45 -2.45 -9.47 -15.70
C PHE A 45 -3.36 -10.64 -16.09
N ILE A 46 -4.02 -11.27 -15.11
CA ILE A 46 -4.93 -12.39 -15.34
C ILE A 46 -6.24 -11.91 -15.99
N LYS A 47 -6.84 -10.82 -15.49
CA LYS A 47 -8.08 -10.26 -16.02
C LYS A 47 -7.99 -9.88 -17.50
N LYS A 48 -6.84 -9.43 -17.96
CA LYS A 48 -6.59 -9.12 -19.39
C LYS A 48 -6.64 -10.35 -20.29
N ARG A 49 -6.53 -11.56 -19.75
CA ARG A 49 -6.47 -12.82 -20.49
C ARG A 49 -7.67 -13.73 -20.25
N LEU A 50 -8.23 -13.68 -19.06
CA LEU A 50 -9.33 -14.55 -18.63
C LEU A 50 -10.45 -13.69 -18.00
N PRO A 51 -11.71 -13.80 -18.48
CA PRO A 51 -12.83 -13.13 -17.86
C PRO A 51 -13.17 -13.79 -16.53
N GLY A 52 -13.43 -13.01 -15.48
CA GLY A 52 -13.84 -13.48 -14.16
C GLY A 52 -13.18 -12.73 -13.00
N ASN A 53 -13.59 -13.06 -11.79
CA ASN A 53 -12.98 -12.53 -10.57
C ASN A 53 -11.96 -13.54 -10.01
N PHE A 54 -10.69 -13.31 -10.30
CA PHE A 54 -9.58 -14.17 -9.88
C PHE A 54 -8.81 -13.64 -8.67
N TYR A 55 -9.30 -12.60 -8.01
CA TYR A 55 -8.60 -11.97 -6.89
C TYR A 55 -8.23 -12.98 -5.80
N HIS A 56 -9.18 -13.83 -5.38
CA HIS A 56 -8.95 -14.84 -4.36
C HIS A 56 -7.89 -15.89 -4.76
N LEU A 57 -7.70 -16.15 -6.06
CA LEU A 57 -6.62 -17.01 -6.55
C LEU A 57 -5.28 -16.26 -6.59
N CYS A 58 -5.30 -14.97 -6.87
CA CYS A 58 -4.09 -14.15 -6.96
C CYS A 58 -3.40 -13.98 -5.60
N VAL A 59 -4.14 -13.94 -4.49
CA VAL A 59 -3.57 -13.79 -3.15
C VAL A 59 -2.58 -14.92 -2.80
N PRO A 60 -2.96 -16.20 -2.76
CA PRO A 60 -2.01 -17.27 -2.47
C PRO A 60 -0.93 -17.43 -3.54
N LEU A 61 -1.26 -17.19 -4.81
CA LEU A 61 -0.29 -17.24 -5.90
C LEU A 61 0.77 -16.14 -5.77
N SER A 62 0.40 -14.96 -5.31
CA SER A 62 1.34 -13.87 -5.03
C SER A 62 2.33 -14.26 -3.92
N GLY A 63 1.88 -14.93 -2.87
CA GLY A 63 2.77 -15.44 -1.83
C GLY A 63 3.87 -16.36 -2.37
N LEU A 64 3.56 -17.16 -3.38
CA LEU A 64 4.54 -18.07 -4.01
C LEU A 64 5.46 -17.35 -5.00
N LEU A 65 4.96 -16.37 -5.73
CA LEU A 65 5.66 -15.80 -6.89
C LEU A 65 6.35 -14.45 -6.57
N TYR A 66 5.98 -13.79 -5.49
CA TYR A 66 6.49 -12.46 -5.19
C TYR A 66 8.00 -12.45 -4.99
N ASP A 67 8.52 -13.20 -4.03
CA ASP A 67 9.95 -13.24 -3.71
C ASP A 67 10.87 -13.66 -4.89
N PRO A 68 10.51 -14.68 -5.69
CA PRO A 68 11.28 -14.99 -6.88
C PRO A 68 11.27 -13.87 -7.94
N THR A 69 10.17 -13.09 -8.01
CA THR A 69 10.04 -12.02 -8.99
C THR A 69 10.67 -10.71 -8.50
N PHE A 70 10.45 -10.39 -7.23
CA PHE A 70 10.96 -9.19 -6.55
C PHE A 70 11.70 -9.60 -5.28
N PRO A 71 13.00 -9.95 -5.38
CA PRO A 71 13.78 -10.30 -4.20
C PRO A 71 13.71 -9.21 -3.14
N PRO A 72 13.47 -9.56 -1.87
CA PRO A 72 13.28 -8.58 -0.81
C PRO A 72 14.45 -7.58 -0.73
N GLY A 73 14.12 -6.33 -0.58
CA GLY A 73 15.04 -5.23 -0.34
C GLY A 73 14.84 -4.66 1.07
N THR A 74 15.75 -3.77 1.47
CA THR A 74 15.62 -3.05 2.73
C THR A 74 15.00 -1.68 2.47
N GLY A 75 13.88 -1.41 3.13
CA GLY A 75 13.26 -0.11 3.16
C GLY A 75 13.76 0.72 4.34
N ARG A 76 14.05 2.00 4.10
CA ARG A 76 14.22 3.02 5.13
C ARG A 76 13.15 4.08 4.96
N PHE A 77 12.35 4.27 6.01
CA PHE A 77 11.17 5.12 6.03
C PHE A 77 11.37 6.21 7.08
N GLU A 78 11.41 7.46 6.66
CA GLU A 78 11.43 8.63 7.54
C GLU A 78 10.01 9.19 7.63
N LEU A 79 9.42 9.17 8.81
CA LEU A 79 8.06 9.64 9.09
C LEU A 79 8.11 11.05 9.66
N TYR A 80 7.20 11.89 9.20
CA TYR A 80 7.12 13.30 9.59
C TYR A 80 5.71 13.67 10.01
N ASP A 81 5.62 14.55 11.01
CA ASP A 81 4.38 15.16 11.46
C ASP A 81 3.91 16.31 10.53
N LYS A 82 2.78 16.93 10.88
CA LYS A 82 2.22 18.08 10.16
C LYS A 82 3.11 19.34 10.18
N ASP A 83 3.99 19.47 11.16
CA ASP A 83 4.90 20.59 11.33
C ASP A 83 6.24 20.36 10.60
N GLY A 84 6.38 19.19 9.96
CA GLY A 84 7.57 18.80 9.19
C GLY A 84 8.70 18.25 10.05
N ASN A 85 8.47 17.96 11.34
CA ASN A 85 9.47 17.32 12.19
C ASN A 85 9.50 15.82 11.92
N LYS A 86 10.71 15.26 11.83
CA LYS A 86 10.88 13.80 11.76
C LYS A 86 10.52 13.20 13.12
N THR A 87 9.46 12.37 13.13
CA THR A 87 8.97 11.70 14.34
C THR A 87 9.59 10.32 14.53
N GLU A 88 9.87 9.62 13.42
CA GLU A 88 10.35 8.25 13.47
C GLU A 88 11.19 7.91 12.24
N GLU A 89 12.08 6.93 12.38
CA GLU A 89 12.78 6.29 11.28
C GLU A 89 12.74 4.78 11.45
N ILE A 90 12.26 4.08 10.42
CA ILE A 90 12.14 2.63 10.39
C ILE A 90 13.05 2.10 9.30
N THR A 91 13.89 1.11 9.62
CA THR A 91 14.71 0.42 8.62
C THR A 91 14.50 -1.07 8.78
N THR A 92 13.96 -1.72 7.75
CA THR A 92 13.64 -3.14 7.79
C THR A 92 13.53 -3.71 6.37
N PRO A 93 13.89 -4.97 6.15
CA PRO A 93 13.42 -5.70 4.98
C PRO A 93 11.88 -5.76 5.02
N ILE A 94 11.22 -5.38 3.93
CA ILE A 94 9.75 -5.32 3.89
C ILE A 94 9.13 -6.42 3.06
N GLU A 95 8.00 -6.90 3.53
CA GLU A 95 7.02 -7.65 2.74
C GLU A 95 6.01 -6.70 2.11
N MET A 96 5.54 -5.74 2.89
CA MET A 96 4.55 -4.75 2.49
C MET A 96 4.76 -3.45 3.25
N PHE A 97 4.53 -2.34 2.56
CA PHE A 97 4.45 -1.01 3.13
C PHE A 97 3.21 -0.32 2.59
N THR A 98 2.33 0.15 3.46
CA THR A 98 1.04 0.69 3.07
C THR A 98 0.77 2.02 3.76
N VAL A 99 0.21 2.98 2.99
CA VAL A 99 -0.19 4.29 3.48
C VAL A 99 -1.65 4.53 3.12
N GLY A 100 -2.48 4.80 4.12
CA GLY A 100 -3.88 5.18 3.98
C GLY A 100 -4.05 6.70 3.97
N ALA A 101 -5.04 7.19 3.25
CA ALA A 101 -5.45 8.60 3.32
C ALA A 101 -5.96 8.97 4.72
N SER A 102 -6.40 7.98 5.50
CA SER A 102 -6.72 8.06 6.94
C SER A 102 -6.59 6.67 7.57
N GLY A 103 -6.72 6.57 8.89
CA GLY A 103 -6.95 5.31 9.58
C GLY A 103 -8.35 4.73 9.31
N TYR A 104 -8.64 3.60 9.94
CA TYR A 104 -9.92 2.87 9.84
C TYR A 104 -10.29 2.52 8.40
N ARG A 105 -9.34 1.96 7.64
CA ARG A 105 -9.53 1.59 6.23
C ARG A 105 -9.56 0.09 6.05
N VAL A 106 -10.53 -0.35 5.26
CA VAL A 106 -10.61 -1.70 4.71
C VAL A 106 -10.00 -1.69 3.32
N TYR A 107 -9.21 -2.69 3.06
CA TYR A 107 -8.44 -2.86 1.84
C TYR A 107 -9.09 -3.85 0.88
N GLY A 108 -8.55 -3.99 -0.34
CA GLY A 108 -9.02 -4.94 -1.33
C GLY A 108 -9.18 -6.37 -0.76
N GLY A 109 -10.30 -7.02 -1.03
CA GLY A 109 -10.63 -8.34 -0.48
C GLY A 109 -11.08 -8.34 0.99
N GLY A 110 -11.38 -7.17 1.57
CA GLY A 110 -11.88 -7.07 2.95
C GLY A 110 -10.81 -7.06 4.03
N HIS A 111 -9.53 -6.89 3.67
CA HIS A 111 -8.44 -6.84 4.65
C HIS A 111 -8.46 -5.54 5.46
N VAL A 112 -8.40 -5.65 6.80
CA VAL A 112 -8.39 -4.51 7.72
C VAL A 112 -6.95 -4.15 8.05
N ILE A 113 -6.30 -3.39 7.16
CA ILE A 113 -4.89 -2.98 7.34
C ILE A 113 -4.75 -1.86 8.36
N PHE A 114 -5.77 -1.01 8.50
CA PHE A 114 -5.78 0.07 9.47
C PHE A 114 -6.96 -0.11 10.46
N PRO A 115 -6.80 -0.95 11.50
CA PRO A 115 -7.87 -1.21 12.48
C PRO A 115 -8.11 -0.03 13.42
N ASN A 116 -7.28 1.01 13.38
CA ASN A 116 -7.33 2.18 14.26
C ASN A 116 -7.02 3.47 13.49
N HIS A 117 -6.70 4.56 14.19
CA HIS A 117 -6.43 5.88 13.62
C HIS A 117 -5.09 6.01 12.86
N HIS A 118 -4.20 5.05 12.97
CA HIS A 118 -2.93 5.05 12.23
C HIS A 118 -3.17 4.93 10.73
N ASN A 119 -2.30 5.54 9.94
CA ASN A 119 -2.40 5.58 8.49
C ASN A 119 -1.18 5.02 7.75
N VAL A 120 -0.22 4.48 8.48
CA VAL A 120 0.96 3.80 7.93
C VAL A 120 1.07 2.42 8.54
N CYS A 121 1.22 1.41 7.70
CA CYS A 121 1.43 0.01 8.09
C CYS A 121 2.73 -0.48 7.46
N VAL A 122 3.61 -1.02 8.30
CA VAL A 122 4.88 -1.63 7.88
C VAL A 122 4.85 -3.10 8.26
N THR A 123 4.84 -3.97 7.25
CA THR A 123 4.96 -5.42 7.42
C THR A 123 6.39 -5.81 7.09
N PRO A 124 7.18 -6.28 8.07
CA PRO A 124 8.53 -6.75 7.81
C PRO A 124 8.50 -8.00 6.94
N LYS A 125 9.64 -8.36 6.37
CA LYS A 125 9.77 -9.59 5.58
C LYS A 125 9.38 -10.80 6.42
N LEU A 126 8.36 -11.50 5.97
CA LEU A 126 7.86 -12.75 6.54
C LEU A 126 8.27 -13.93 5.65
N GLY A 127 8.47 -15.10 6.26
CA GLY A 127 8.60 -16.33 5.48
C GLY A 127 7.25 -16.73 4.89
N LEU A 128 7.26 -17.33 3.69
CA LEU A 128 6.05 -17.72 2.97
C LEU A 128 5.04 -18.49 3.83
N LEU A 129 5.52 -19.49 4.59
CA LEU A 129 4.66 -20.30 5.45
C LEU A 129 3.98 -19.42 6.53
N ARG A 130 4.73 -18.52 7.16
CA ARG A 130 4.20 -17.60 8.16
C ARG A 130 3.17 -16.65 7.54
N LEU A 131 3.49 -16.07 6.39
CA LEU A 131 2.57 -15.19 5.66
C LEU A 131 1.23 -15.87 5.36
N MET A 132 1.26 -17.14 4.93
CA MET A 132 0.05 -17.92 4.66
C MET A 132 -0.76 -18.25 5.92
N LEU A 133 -0.08 -18.64 7.01
CA LEU A 133 -0.74 -19.02 8.25
C LEU A 133 -1.35 -17.80 8.97
N GLU A 134 -0.68 -16.63 8.92
CA GLU A 134 -1.06 -15.43 9.64
C GLU A 134 -1.95 -14.48 8.81
N ASN A 135 -2.23 -14.81 7.54
CA ASN A 135 -3.03 -13.94 6.66
C ASN A 135 -4.41 -13.57 7.23
N HIS A 136 -5.02 -14.46 8.01
CA HIS A 136 -6.32 -14.20 8.64
C HIS A 136 -6.29 -12.99 9.59
N HIS A 137 -5.16 -12.71 10.24
CA HIS A 137 -4.99 -11.52 11.09
C HIS A 137 -5.04 -10.21 10.31
N PHE A 138 -4.67 -10.21 9.03
CA PHE A 138 -4.86 -9.05 8.15
C PHE A 138 -6.30 -8.93 7.65
N VAL A 139 -7.06 -10.02 7.63
CA VAL A 139 -8.48 -9.97 7.25
C VAL A 139 -9.31 -9.28 8.34
N ASP A 140 -9.07 -9.56 9.60
CA ASP A 140 -9.84 -9.02 10.73
C ASP A 140 -9.15 -7.85 11.47
N GLY A 141 -7.90 -7.54 11.11
CA GLY A 141 -7.11 -6.47 11.73
C GLY A 141 -6.56 -6.82 13.10
N SER A 142 -6.49 -8.11 13.45
CA SER A 142 -6.01 -8.61 14.76
C SER A 142 -4.50 -8.87 14.81
N PHE A 143 -3.74 -8.42 13.81
CA PHE A 143 -2.29 -8.63 13.78
C PHE A 143 -1.56 -7.91 14.91
N GLY A 144 -0.55 -8.58 15.47
CA GLY A 144 0.36 -8.03 16.46
C GLY A 144 1.59 -7.35 15.84
N PRO A 145 2.40 -6.66 16.66
CA PRO A 145 3.58 -5.91 16.20
C PRO A 145 4.69 -6.80 15.61
N ASP A 146 4.63 -8.09 15.80
CA ASP A 146 5.52 -9.08 15.19
C ASP A 146 5.14 -9.44 13.74
N LEU A 147 3.92 -9.10 13.32
CA LEU A 147 3.43 -9.24 11.94
C LEU A 147 3.47 -7.90 11.20
N ALA A 148 2.97 -6.85 11.82
CA ALA A 148 2.99 -5.51 11.24
C ALA A 148 2.99 -4.45 12.33
N THR A 149 3.61 -3.31 12.05
CA THR A 149 3.59 -2.14 12.93
C THR A 149 2.79 -1.02 12.30
N LEU A 150 2.05 -0.30 13.15
CA LEU A 150 1.19 0.81 12.74
C LEU A 150 1.74 2.15 13.25
N HIS A 151 1.78 3.13 12.35
CA HIS A 151 2.33 4.44 12.62
C HIS A 151 1.41 5.55 12.09
N THR A 152 1.66 6.79 12.48
CA THR A 152 0.96 7.97 11.96
C THR A 152 1.97 8.91 11.33
N ALA A 153 1.72 9.33 10.09
CA ALA A 153 2.56 10.30 9.41
C ALA A 153 1.73 11.19 8.48
N GLU A 154 2.10 12.46 8.39
CA GLU A 154 1.59 13.39 7.38
C GLU A 154 2.44 13.37 6.11
N LYS A 155 3.74 13.09 6.27
CA LYS A 155 4.68 12.92 5.19
C LYS A 155 5.64 11.77 5.47
N ILE A 156 5.99 11.05 4.43
CA ILE A 156 6.92 9.91 4.50
C ILE A 156 7.94 10.07 3.39
N LYS A 157 9.20 9.83 3.72
CA LYS A 157 10.29 9.76 2.77
C LYS A 157 10.84 8.34 2.74
N ILE A 158 10.79 7.72 1.59
CA ILE A 158 11.03 6.30 1.41
C ILE A 158 12.31 6.12 0.60
N TYR A 159 13.20 5.29 1.09
CA TYR A 159 14.38 4.80 0.38
C TYR A 159 14.26 3.29 0.24
N TYR A 160 14.53 2.78 -0.95
CA TYR A 160 14.49 1.36 -1.23
C TYR A 160 15.57 1.00 -2.23
N ASP A 161 16.21 -0.13 -2.06
CA ASP A 161 17.44 -0.48 -2.76
C ASP A 161 17.25 -1.48 -3.93
N LYS A 162 16.02 -1.92 -4.16
CA LYS A 162 15.70 -2.90 -5.22
C LYS A 162 14.46 -2.49 -6.01
N PRO A 163 14.21 -3.12 -7.17
CA PRO A 163 12.91 -2.98 -7.85
C PRO A 163 11.77 -3.47 -6.96
N ILE A 164 10.65 -2.75 -6.99
CA ILE A 164 9.45 -3.08 -6.22
C ILE A 164 8.19 -2.60 -6.96
N ILE A 165 7.11 -3.35 -6.85
CA ILE A 165 5.80 -2.90 -7.32
C ILE A 165 5.19 -1.96 -6.28
N MET A 166 4.63 -0.85 -6.76
CA MET A 166 3.78 0.07 -6.01
C MET A 166 2.39 0.08 -6.65
N GLU A 167 1.36 0.31 -5.85
CA GLU A 167 0.02 0.58 -6.33
C GLU A 167 -0.55 1.86 -5.68
N THR A 168 -1.45 2.52 -6.39
CA THR A 168 -2.24 3.65 -5.92
C THR A 168 -3.70 3.43 -6.34
N ASP A 169 -4.59 3.17 -5.35
CA ASP A 169 -6.01 2.87 -5.59
C ASP A 169 -6.24 1.78 -6.67
N GLY A 170 -5.36 0.75 -6.71
CA GLY A 170 -5.42 -0.36 -7.64
C GLY A 170 -4.61 -0.20 -8.94
N GLU A 171 -4.11 0.99 -9.24
CA GLU A 171 -3.22 1.22 -10.39
C GLU A 171 -1.78 0.88 -10.01
N THR A 172 -1.21 -0.10 -10.69
CA THR A 172 0.12 -0.64 -10.36
C THR A 172 1.23 -0.05 -11.22
N MET A 173 2.41 0.12 -10.65
CA MET A 173 3.61 0.58 -11.33
C MET A 173 4.89 -0.05 -10.77
N LEU A 174 5.88 -0.25 -11.62
CA LEU A 174 7.19 -0.75 -11.23
C LEU A 174 8.11 0.42 -10.86
N LEU A 175 8.58 0.43 -9.61
CA LEU A 175 9.63 1.32 -9.16
C LEU A 175 10.98 0.61 -9.17
N VAL A 176 12.03 1.33 -9.53
CA VAL A 176 13.42 0.89 -9.48
C VAL A 176 14.23 1.81 -8.56
N PRO A 177 15.44 1.42 -8.11
CA PRO A 177 16.23 2.20 -7.14
C PRO A 177 16.44 3.68 -7.52
N GLU A 178 16.49 3.99 -8.81
CA GLU A 178 16.67 5.35 -9.32
C GLU A 178 15.48 6.28 -9.04
N HIS A 179 14.30 5.72 -8.77
CA HIS A 179 13.09 6.48 -8.43
C HIS A 179 13.09 6.97 -6.97
N PHE A 180 13.96 6.40 -6.14
CA PHE A 180 14.03 6.77 -4.73
C PHE A 180 15.02 7.93 -4.46
N PRO A 181 14.79 8.74 -3.42
CA PRO A 181 13.70 8.63 -2.45
C PRO A 181 12.33 8.99 -3.04
N LEU A 182 11.35 8.14 -2.75
CA LEU A 182 9.95 8.45 -2.99
C LEU A 182 9.41 9.26 -1.81
N ILE A 183 8.56 10.24 -2.10
CA ILE A 183 7.90 11.05 -1.08
C ILE A 183 6.40 10.80 -1.19
N MET A 184 5.78 10.44 -0.07
CA MET A 184 4.34 10.36 0.09
C MET A 184 3.90 11.38 1.11
N GLU A 185 2.90 12.21 0.78
CA GLU A 185 2.38 13.21 1.69
C GLU A 185 0.86 13.27 1.62
N ARG A 186 0.22 13.47 2.77
CA ARG A 186 -1.20 13.78 2.82
C ARG A 186 -1.43 15.18 2.29
N THR A 187 -2.49 15.33 1.51
CA THR A 187 -2.93 16.63 1.00
C THR A 187 -4.24 17.02 1.67
N GLU A 188 -4.59 18.28 1.57
CA GLU A 188 -5.91 18.76 1.96
C GLU A 188 -7.01 17.97 1.21
N PRO A 189 -8.18 17.78 1.83
CA PRO A 189 -9.31 17.15 1.19
C PRO A 189 -9.69 17.87 -0.11
N CYS A 190 -9.67 17.15 -1.23
CA CYS A 190 -9.95 17.73 -2.55
C CYS A 190 -11.28 17.25 -3.15
N ILE A 191 -11.96 16.29 -2.50
CA ILE A 191 -13.24 15.74 -2.93
C ILE A 191 -14.29 16.04 -1.85
N ARG A 192 -15.42 16.57 -2.26
CA ARG A 192 -16.62 16.68 -1.43
C ARG A 192 -17.53 15.50 -1.77
N ILE A 193 -17.88 14.72 -0.75
CA ILE A 193 -18.88 13.65 -0.87
C ILE A 193 -20.23 14.27 -0.46
N LEU A 194 -21.21 14.15 -1.34
CA LEU A 194 -22.59 14.50 -1.01
C LEU A 194 -23.23 13.28 -0.34
N GLU A 195 -23.50 13.38 0.95
CA GLU A 195 -24.32 12.41 1.66
C GLU A 195 -25.78 12.83 1.55
N SER A 196 -26.66 11.88 1.24
CA SER A 196 -28.10 12.14 1.28
C SER A 196 -28.56 12.12 2.75
N ASP A 197 -29.26 13.15 3.17
CA ASP A 197 -29.78 13.30 4.55
C ASP A 197 -30.73 12.17 5.01
N ASN A 198 -31.02 11.18 4.14
CA ASN A 198 -31.99 10.12 4.40
C ASN A 198 -31.39 8.76 4.75
N GLN A 199 -30.09 8.67 5.02
CA GLN A 199 -29.51 7.43 5.57
C GLN A 199 -28.98 7.69 6.97
N THR A 200 -29.82 7.41 7.97
CA THR A 200 -29.34 7.03 9.29
C THR A 200 -28.56 5.72 9.10
N ILE A 201 -27.26 5.83 8.86
CA ILE A 201 -26.38 4.67 8.87
C ILE A 201 -26.35 4.21 10.34
N ASP A 202 -27.12 3.19 10.61
CA ASP A 202 -27.04 2.46 11.88
C ASP A 202 -25.58 1.94 12.01
N LYS A 203 -24.83 2.49 12.97
CA LYS A 203 -23.44 2.12 13.26
C LYS A 203 -23.39 0.75 13.96
N GLY A 204 -24.20 -0.15 13.57
CA GLY A 204 -24.30 -1.48 14.13
C GLY A 204 -24.34 -2.55 13.03
N THR A 205 -23.26 -3.30 12.95
CA THR A 205 -23.21 -4.64 12.36
C THR A 205 -23.12 -4.69 10.83
N VAL A 206 -21.92 -4.58 10.28
CA VAL A 206 -21.60 -5.24 9.02
C VAL A 206 -21.56 -6.75 9.31
N ARG A 207 -22.67 -7.44 9.10
CA ARG A 207 -22.66 -8.90 8.92
C ARG A 207 -22.31 -9.16 7.47
N ALA A 208 -21.18 -9.83 7.27
CA ALA A 208 -20.88 -10.46 6.01
C ALA A 208 -21.89 -11.58 5.75
N GLU A 209 -22.60 -11.53 4.62
CA GLU A 209 -23.14 -12.68 3.92
C GLU A 209 -22.24 -13.07 2.77
#